data_19c4d3de5d37c824c571222ece80578f
#
_entry.id   19c4d3de5d37c824c571222ece80578f
#
_cell.length_a   1.000
_cell.length_b   1.000
_cell.length_c   1.000
_cell.angle_alpha   90.00
_cell.angle_beta   90.00
_cell.angle_gamma   90.00
#
_symmetry.space_group_name_H-M   'P 1'
#
loop_
_entity.id
_entity.type
_entity.pdbx_description
1 polymer ?
#
loop_
_entity_poly.entity_id
_entity_poly.type
_entity_poly.pdbx_seq_one_letter_code
_entity_poly.pdbx_strand_id
1 'polypeptide(L)'
;SYEEETEALKSDEIDMIFHFSQNPDTAEEYHFAFTNTAWTYNLMAVTNKTSFNENESNRIAVPKDDLPLKEHIEYYYPQWDVVECDSVDDAANLVIKKQADGFVTGVASALDYSEKYNLYSLPLFNPEKSAFAVKSGDHYLLSILNKTIKAMPSNMLTSAIAMYESTPGKVTLAKFVKDNLAVVLLCSAVVIMLILISILGLLKKARQAEAAAKQAADETQQLN
;
A
#
# COMPACT_ATOMS: atom_id res chain seq x y z
N SER A 1 -10.35 -12.32 0.46
CA SER A 1 -10.98 -11.12 1.06
C SER A 1 -11.41 -11.42 2.49
N TYR A 2 -11.66 -10.38 3.28
CA TYR A 2 -12.12 -10.52 4.66
C TYR A 2 -13.44 -11.33 4.77
N GLU A 3 -14.36 -11.14 3.84
CA GLU A 3 -15.60 -11.92 3.76
C GLU A 3 -15.34 -13.40 3.47
N GLU A 4 -14.39 -13.71 2.58
CA GLU A 4 -14.00 -15.10 2.29
C GLU A 4 -13.38 -15.79 3.51
N GLU A 5 -12.54 -15.08 4.27
CA GLU A 5 -11.92 -15.59 5.49
C GLU A 5 -12.96 -15.85 6.58
N THR A 6 -13.93 -14.95 6.76
CA THR A 6 -15.02 -15.14 7.73
C THR A 6 -15.91 -16.31 7.36
N GLU A 7 -16.25 -16.49 6.09
CA GLU A 7 -17.02 -17.66 5.64
C GLU A 7 -16.22 -18.96 5.75
N ALA A 8 -14.92 -18.93 5.45
CA ALA A 8 -14.03 -20.09 5.61
C ALA A 8 -13.92 -20.53 7.08
N LEU A 9 -13.86 -19.59 8.04
CA LEU A 9 -13.88 -19.91 9.47
C LEU A 9 -15.23 -20.46 9.92
N LYS A 10 -16.35 -19.92 9.44
CA LYS A 10 -17.70 -20.43 9.74
C LYS A 10 -17.91 -21.83 9.21
N SER A 11 -17.38 -22.15 8.03
CA SER A 11 -17.52 -23.45 7.36
C SER A 11 -16.51 -24.51 7.80
N ASP A 12 -15.68 -24.22 8.79
CA ASP A 12 -14.59 -25.10 9.25
C ASP A 12 -13.52 -25.43 8.18
N GLU A 13 -13.37 -24.56 7.17
CA GLU A 13 -12.30 -24.66 6.17
C GLU A 13 -10.97 -24.19 6.74
N ILE A 14 -11.01 -23.23 7.65
CA ILE A 14 -9.87 -22.74 8.43
C ILE A 14 -10.21 -22.74 9.92
N ASP A 15 -9.21 -22.83 10.78
CA ASP A 15 -9.38 -22.91 12.23
C ASP A 15 -9.33 -21.56 12.93
N MET A 16 -8.68 -20.56 12.31
CA MET A 16 -8.52 -19.22 12.87
C MET A 16 -8.26 -18.18 11.79
N ILE A 17 -8.60 -16.93 12.09
CA ILE A 17 -8.21 -15.75 11.33
C ILE A 17 -7.28 -14.90 12.19
N PHE A 18 -6.19 -14.38 11.61
CA PHE A 18 -5.34 -13.41 12.27
C PHE A 18 -5.49 -12.05 11.60
N HIS A 19 -5.30 -11.03 12.43
CA HIS A 19 -5.55 -9.63 12.18
C HIS A 19 -7.04 -9.33 12.09
N PHE A 20 -7.75 -9.74 13.13
CA PHE A 20 -9.14 -9.36 13.29
C PHE A 20 -9.26 -8.21 14.29
N SER A 21 -10.04 -7.19 13.97
CA SER A 21 -10.33 -6.09 14.90
C SER A 21 -11.07 -6.64 16.11
N GLN A 22 -10.53 -6.36 17.31
CA GLN A 22 -11.13 -6.84 18.56
C GLN A 22 -12.31 -5.95 18.95
N ASN A 23 -13.39 -6.08 18.20
CA ASN A 23 -14.64 -5.38 18.42
C ASN A 23 -15.70 -6.36 19.00
N PRO A 24 -16.32 -6.08 20.16
CA PRO A 24 -17.34 -6.94 20.74
C PRO A 24 -18.56 -7.18 19.83
N ASP A 25 -18.99 -6.16 19.10
CA ASP A 25 -20.16 -6.26 18.22
C ASP A 25 -19.88 -7.23 17.07
N THR A 26 -18.69 -7.16 16.48
CA THR A 26 -18.22 -8.08 15.43
C THR A 26 -18.12 -9.52 15.95
N ALA A 27 -17.68 -9.73 17.20
CA ALA A 27 -17.64 -11.08 17.80
C ALA A 27 -19.02 -11.71 17.88
N GLU A 28 -20.02 -10.93 18.25
CA GLU A 28 -21.41 -11.41 18.36
C GLU A 28 -22.03 -11.66 16.99
N GLU A 29 -21.83 -10.76 16.04
CA GLU A 29 -22.37 -10.85 14.68
C GLU A 29 -21.86 -12.08 13.92
N TYR A 30 -20.55 -12.34 13.99
CA TYR A 30 -19.94 -13.48 13.28
C TYR A 30 -19.94 -14.79 14.08
N HIS A 31 -20.35 -14.77 15.34
CA HIS A 31 -20.25 -15.91 16.27
C HIS A 31 -18.82 -16.40 16.44
N PHE A 32 -17.88 -15.50 16.57
CA PHE A 32 -16.47 -15.77 16.84
C PHE A 32 -16.11 -15.53 18.31
N ALA A 33 -15.04 -16.18 18.75
CA ALA A 33 -14.38 -15.89 20.01
C ALA A 33 -13.00 -15.28 19.73
N PHE A 34 -12.70 -14.17 20.39
CA PHE A 34 -11.40 -13.52 20.24
C PHE A 34 -10.43 -13.94 21.33
N THR A 35 -9.15 -14.07 20.95
CA THR A 35 -8.07 -14.18 21.92
C THR A 35 -7.89 -12.88 22.70
N ASN A 36 -7.01 -12.89 23.71
CA ASN A 36 -6.43 -11.67 24.21
C ASN A 36 -5.81 -10.88 23.07
N THR A 37 -5.74 -9.56 23.22
CA THR A 37 -5.08 -8.70 22.23
C THR A 37 -3.69 -9.22 21.94
N ALA A 38 -3.47 -9.61 20.69
CA ALA A 38 -2.17 -10.07 20.22
C ALA A 38 -1.27 -8.87 19.88
N TRP A 39 -1.88 -7.82 19.36
CA TRP A 39 -1.17 -6.63 18.93
C TRP A 39 -2.05 -5.37 19.03
N THR A 40 -1.39 -4.25 19.33
CA THR A 40 -2.01 -2.93 19.35
C THR A 40 -1.17 -1.99 18.53
N TYR A 41 -1.77 -1.25 17.61
CA TYR A 41 -1.09 -0.23 16.84
C TYR A 41 -1.85 1.10 16.85
N ASN A 42 -1.07 2.17 16.85
CA ASN A 42 -1.63 3.51 16.85
C ASN A 42 -2.10 3.90 15.46
N LEU A 43 -3.28 4.46 15.41
CA LEU A 43 -3.86 5.05 14.20
C LEU A 43 -3.59 6.55 14.16
N MET A 44 -3.45 7.06 12.96
CA MET A 44 -3.25 8.47 12.67
C MET A 44 -4.33 8.94 11.70
N ALA A 45 -4.91 10.08 11.97
CA ALA A 45 -5.71 10.81 10.99
C ALA A 45 -4.76 11.65 10.10
N VAL A 46 -4.82 11.43 8.79
CA VAL A 46 -4.09 12.23 7.80
C VAL A 46 -5.08 13.21 7.18
N THR A 47 -4.80 14.51 7.31
CA THR A 47 -5.74 15.58 6.98
C THR A 47 -5.03 16.79 6.37
N ASN A 48 -5.78 17.66 5.71
CA ASN A 48 -5.28 18.95 5.22
C ASN A 48 -5.38 20.08 6.27
N LYS A 49 -5.83 19.77 7.50
CA LYS A 49 -6.00 20.71 8.61
C LYS A 49 -4.87 20.57 9.62
N THR A 50 -4.44 21.66 10.22
CA THR A 50 -3.42 21.67 11.29
C THR A 50 -3.92 21.11 12.62
N SER A 51 -5.23 20.98 12.79
CA SER A 51 -5.90 20.40 13.94
C SER A 51 -7.04 19.50 13.49
N PHE A 52 -7.26 18.42 14.20
CA PHE A 52 -8.31 17.45 13.93
C PHE A 52 -9.01 17.13 15.26
N ASN A 53 -10.32 17.35 15.32
CA ASN A 53 -11.10 17.05 16.50
C ASN A 53 -11.90 15.76 16.27
N GLU A 54 -11.53 14.71 16.99
CA GLU A 54 -12.16 13.40 16.89
C GLU A 54 -13.63 13.39 17.32
N ASN A 55 -14.04 14.35 18.18
CA ASN A 55 -15.41 14.42 18.71
C ASN A 55 -16.39 15.17 17.79
N GLU A 56 -15.88 15.75 16.70
CA GLU A 56 -16.71 16.39 15.69
C GLU A 56 -17.10 15.43 14.57
N SER A 57 -18.15 15.76 13.84
CA SER A 57 -18.48 15.04 12.61
C SER A 57 -17.39 15.32 11.56
N ASN A 58 -16.73 14.26 11.10
CA ASN A 58 -15.70 14.30 10.07
C ASN A 58 -16.06 13.30 8.96
N ARG A 59 -15.80 13.66 7.71
CA ARG A 59 -15.89 12.74 6.58
C ARG A 59 -14.55 12.05 6.42
N ILE A 60 -14.49 10.76 6.68
CA ILE A 60 -13.27 9.98 6.68
C ILE A 60 -13.26 9.01 5.50
N ALA A 61 -12.24 9.15 4.64
CA ALA A 61 -12.06 8.24 3.53
C ALA A 61 -11.48 6.90 4.00
N VAL A 62 -12.13 5.80 3.61
CA VAL A 62 -11.74 4.43 3.98
C VAL A 62 -11.74 3.56 2.74
N PRO A 63 -10.67 2.78 2.49
CA PRO A 63 -10.67 1.80 1.41
C PRO A 63 -11.75 0.74 1.64
N LYS A 64 -12.49 0.38 0.58
CA LYS A 64 -13.58 -0.61 0.64
C LYS A 64 -13.13 -1.97 1.15
N ASP A 65 -11.88 -2.34 0.83
CA ASP A 65 -11.32 -3.63 1.21
C ASP A 65 -10.76 -3.65 2.65
N ASP A 66 -10.76 -2.50 3.36
CA ASP A 66 -10.30 -2.38 4.73
C ASP A 66 -11.48 -2.39 5.72
N LEU A 67 -12.18 -3.52 5.72
CA LEU A 67 -13.34 -3.71 6.60
C LEU A 67 -12.98 -3.58 8.10
N PRO A 68 -11.84 -4.12 8.60
CA PRO A 68 -11.44 -3.92 10.00
C PRO A 68 -11.32 -2.44 10.40
N LEU A 69 -10.73 -1.62 9.54
CA LEU A 69 -10.63 -0.18 9.79
C LEU A 69 -12.00 0.50 9.77
N LYS A 70 -12.89 0.11 8.84
CA LYS A 70 -14.25 0.63 8.77
C LYS A 70 -15.00 0.32 10.07
N GLU A 71 -15.00 -0.95 10.52
CA GLU A 71 -15.63 -1.38 11.76
C GLU A 71 -15.06 -0.65 12.98
N HIS A 72 -13.74 -0.44 13.02
CA HIS A 72 -13.08 0.32 14.08
C HIS A 72 -13.58 1.77 14.12
N ILE A 73 -13.69 2.42 12.96
CA ILE A 73 -14.18 3.80 12.85
C ILE A 73 -15.66 3.88 13.29
N GLU A 74 -16.51 3.00 12.79
CA GLU A 74 -17.93 2.99 13.12
C GLU A 74 -18.20 2.75 14.62
N TYR A 75 -17.36 1.93 15.26
CA TYR A 75 -17.49 1.64 16.70
C TYR A 75 -16.96 2.77 17.60
N TYR A 76 -15.75 3.30 17.33
CA TYR A 76 -15.13 4.29 18.19
C TYR A 76 -15.48 5.73 17.84
N TYR A 77 -15.91 5.98 16.61
CA TYR A 77 -16.20 7.31 16.08
C TYR A 77 -17.55 7.35 15.34
N PRO A 78 -18.65 6.96 16.01
CA PRO A 78 -19.97 6.86 15.36
C PRO A 78 -20.49 8.18 14.81
N GLN A 79 -19.88 9.32 15.18
CA GLN A 79 -20.20 10.65 14.65
C GLN A 79 -19.51 10.95 13.30
N TRP A 80 -18.63 10.06 12.81
CA TRP A 80 -17.95 10.26 11.54
C TRP A 80 -18.75 9.66 10.39
N ASP A 81 -18.66 10.32 9.24
CA ASP A 81 -19.22 9.82 7.99
C ASP A 81 -18.13 9.10 7.18
N VAL A 82 -18.30 7.82 6.92
CA VAL A 82 -17.36 7.04 6.11
C VAL A 82 -17.57 7.31 4.63
N VAL A 83 -16.51 7.71 3.95
CA VAL A 83 -16.46 7.89 2.50
C VAL A 83 -15.63 6.77 1.89
N GLU A 84 -16.28 5.80 1.27
CA GLU A 84 -15.60 4.66 0.66
C GLU A 84 -14.77 5.05 -0.57
N CYS A 85 -13.60 4.45 -0.71
CA CYS A 85 -12.68 4.64 -1.86
C CYS A 85 -12.03 3.33 -2.26
N ASP A 86 -11.30 3.31 -3.37
CA ASP A 86 -10.72 2.07 -3.89
C ASP A 86 -9.32 1.78 -3.31
N SER A 87 -8.62 2.79 -2.79
CA SER A 87 -7.27 2.64 -2.24
C SER A 87 -6.91 3.75 -1.27
N VAL A 88 -5.82 3.58 -0.51
CA VAL A 88 -5.28 4.63 0.37
C VAL A 88 -4.78 5.84 -0.45
N ASP A 89 -4.26 5.64 -1.66
CA ASP A 89 -3.91 6.74 -2.56
C ASP A 89 -5.15 7.53 -2.99
N ASP A 90 -6.29 6.86 -3.21
CA ASP A 90 -7.57 7.54 -3.50
C ASP A 90 -8.10 8.28 -2.28
N ALA A 91 -7.96 7.71 -1.08
CA ALA A 91 -8.29 8.38 0.17
C ALA A 91 -7.50 9.70 0.31
N ALA A 92 -6.19 9.68 0.07
CA ALA A 92 -5.36 10.88 0.07
C ALA A 92 -5.83 11.91 -0.97
N ASN A 93 -6.21 11.47 -2.17
CA ASN A 93 -6.75 12.34 -3.22
C ASN A 93 -8.08 12.99 -2.81
N LEU A 94 -8.96 12.27 -2.12
CA LEU A 94 -10.22 12.82 -1.60
C LEU A 94 -9.97 13.94 -0.58
N VAL A 95 -8.95 13.76 0.30
CA VAL A 95 -8.55 14.79 1.27
C VAL A 95 -7.97 16.02 0.57
N ILE A 96 -7.10 15.83 -0.42
CA ILE A 96 -6.52 16.93 -1.21
C ILE A 96 -7.61 17.73 -1.93
N LYS A 97 -8.61 17.03 -2.49
CA LYS A 97 -9.76 17.64 -3.17
C LYS A 97 -10.83 18.19 -2.22
N LYS A 98 -10.64 18.08 -0.90
CA LYS A 98 -11.59 18.48 0.16
C LYS A 98 -12.95 17.76 0.07
N GLN A 99 -12.96 16.56 -0.49
CA GLN A 99 -14.12 15.67 -0.55
C GLN A 99 -14.23 14.81 0.71
N ALA A 100 -13.10 14.59 1.41
CA ALA A 100 -13.03 14.06 2.76
C ALA A 100 -12.23 15.02 3.65
N ASP A 101 -12.48 14.96 4.96
CA ASP A 101 -11.78 15.79 5.97
C ASP A 101 -10.47 15.12 6.40
N GLY A 102 -10.37 13.81 6.25
CA GLY A 102 -9.17 13.03 6.51
C GLY A 102 -9.33 11.59 6.05
N PHE A 103 -8.27 10.82 6.21
CA PHE A 103 -8.28 9.36 6.17
C PHE A 103 -7.45 8.82 7.33
N VAL A 104 -7.68 7.57 7.73
CA VAL A 104 -7.02 6.93 8.85
C VAL A 104 -6.09 5.84 8.37
N THR A 105 -4.90 5.76 8.94
CA THR A 105 -3.91 4.71 8.64
C THR A 105 -2.90 4.56 9.79
N GLY A 106 -2.04 3.55 9.75
CA GLY A 106 -0.95 3.36 10.71
C GLY A 106 0.12 4.45 10.63
N VAL A 107 0.92 4.57 11.69
CA VAL A 107 1.90 5.66 11.88
C VAL A 107 2.87 5.79 10.70
N ALA A 108 3.47 4.68 10.24
CA ALA A 108 4.46 4.71 9.16
C ALA A 108 3.85 5.24 7.85
N SER A 109 2.71 4.68 7.45
CA SER A 109 2.00 5.14 6.26
C SER A 109 1.54 6.60 6.37
N ALA A 110 1.06 7.01 7.56
CA ALA A 110 0.62 8.38 7.80
C ALA A 110 1.76 9.40 7.58
N LEU A 111 2.97 9.07 8.04
CA LEU A 111 4.15 9.92 7.83
C LEU A 111 4.51 10.01 6.35
N ASP A 112 4.54 8.87 5.64
CA ASP A 112 4.84 8.82 4.20
C ASP A 112 3.83 9.66 3.39
N TYR A 113 2.53 9.52 3.68
CA TYR A 113 1.49 10.29 2.99
C TYR A 113 1.52 11.77 3.34
N SER A 114 1.84 12.11 4.60
CA SER A 114 1.97 13.50 5.03
C SER A 114 3.12 14.20 4.31
N GLU A 115 4.27 13.55 4.18
CA GLU A 115 5.41 14.08 3.44
C GLU A 115 5.11 14.17 1.94
N LYS A 116 4.59 13.10 1.34
CA LYS A 116 4.33 13.01 -0.10
C LYS A 116 3.34 14.06 -0.61
N TYR A 117 2.31 14.35 0.19
CA TYR A 117 1.20 15.22 -0.23
C TYR A 117 1.10 16.53 0.56
N ASN A 118 2.07 16.83 1.42
CA ASN A 118 2.07 18.00 2.30
C ASN A 118 0.80 18.08 3.14
N LEU A 119 0.43 16.98 3.77
CA LEU A 119 -0.69 16.85 4.69
C LEU A 119 -0.19 16.79 6.13
N TYR A 120 -1.10 16.87 7.08
CA TYR A 120 -0.81 16.71 8.50
C TYR A 120 -1.23 15.33 8.97
N SER A 121 -0.42 14.68 9.80
CA SER A 121 -0.75 13.44 10.49
C SER A 121 -0.92 13.71 11.98
N LEU A 122 -2.07 13.36 12.52
CA LEU A 122 -2.46 13.62 13.89
C LEU A 122 -2.86 12.30 14.57
N PRO A 123 -2.36 11.99 15.79
CA PRO A 123 -2.66 10.74 16.45
C PRO A 123 -4.13 10.66 16.87
N LEU A 124 -4.71 9.48 16.75
CA LEU A 124 -6.04 9.16 17.29
C LEU A 124 -5.92 8.55 18.69
N PHE A 125 -6.92 8.78 19.54
CA PHE A 125 -6.92 8.28 20.93
C PHE A 125 -7.16 6.78 21.02
N ASN A 126 -7.97 6.21 20.10
CA ASN A 126 -8.32 4.80 20.14
C ASN A 126 -7.38 4.01 19.19
N PRO A 127 -6.40 3.28 19.74
CA PRO A 127 -5.56 2.42 18.95
C PRO A 127 -6.36 1.21 18.47
N GLU A 128 -5.99 0.66 17.33
CA GLU A 128 -6.56 -0.60 16.88
C GLU A 128 -5.94 -1.75 17.65
N LYS A 129 -6.81 -2.66 18.13
CA LYS A 129 -6.42 -3.88 18.83
C LYS A 129 -6.73 -5.07 17.95
N SER A 130 -5.71 -5.82 17.62
CA SER A 130 -5.84 -7.04 16.82
C SER A 130 -5.73 -8.28 17.67
N ALA A 131 -6.56 -9.25 17.34
CA ALA A 131 -6.61 -10.55 17.98
C ALA A 131 -6.69 -11.67 16.93
N PHE A 132 -6.55 -12.91 17.36
CA PHE A 132 -6.99 -14.05 16.58
C PHE A 132 -8.49 -14.26 16.81
N ALA A 133 -9.23 -14.47 15.74
CA ALA A 133 -10.61 -14.93 15.79
C ALA A 133 -10.63 -16.43 15.60
N VAL A 134 -11.37 -17.13 16.45
CA VAL A 134 -11.64 -18.57 16.35
C VAL A 134 -13.14 -18.79 16.39
N LYS A 135 -13.62 -19.94 15.95
CA LYS A 135 -15.04 -20.28 16.04
C LYS A 135 -15.50 -20.30 17.49
N SER A 136 -16.66 -19.74 17.74
CA SER A 136 -17.25 -19.77 19.10
C SER A 136 -17.46 -21.21 19.57
N GLY A 137 -16.93 -21.53 20.76
CA GLY A 137 -16.95 -22.89 21.33
C GLY A 137 -15.63 -23.65 21.19
N ASP A 138 -14.69 -23.23 20.37
CA ASP A 138 -13.37 -23.83 20.33
C ASP A 138 -12.47 -23.31 21.48
N HIS A 139 -12.80 -23.77 22.68
CA HIS A 139 -12.09 -23.39 23.89
C HIS A 139 -10.65 -23.89 23.95
N TYR A 140 -10.34 -25.00 23.25
CA TYR A 140 -8.99 -25.55 23.24
C TYR A 140 -8.03 -24.69 22.44
N LEU A 141 -8.37 -24.36 21.20
CA LEU A 141 -7.58 -23.49 20.35
C LEU A 141 -7.45 -22.10 20.98
N LEU A 142 -8.55 -21.53 21.45
CA LEU A 142 -8.57 -20.24 22.14
C LEU A 142 -7.62 -20.22 23.35
N SER A 143 -7.62 -21.30 24.17
CA SER A 143 -6.73 -21.43 25.34
C SER A 143 -5.26 -21.53 24.94
N ILE A 144 -4.95 -22.31 23.90
CA ILE A 144 -3.57 -22.45 23.37
C ILE A 144 -3.07 -21.11 22.86
N LEU A 145 -3.84 -20.42 22.03
CA LEU A 145 -3.49 -19.11 21.48
C LEU A 145 -3.27 -18.07 22.61
N ASN A 146 -4.17 -18.01 23.57
CA ASN A 146 -4.04 -17.10 24.71
C ASN A 146 -2.79 -17.37 25.58
N LYS A 147 -2.45 -18.65 25.79
CA LYS A 147 -1.23 -19.02 26.49
C LYS A 147 0.01 -18.62 25.68
N THR A 148 -0.02 -18.82 24.37
CA THR A 148 1.07 -18.43 23.48
C THR A 148 1.27 -16.92 23.48
N ILE A 149 0.20 -16.14 23.33
CA ILE A 149 0.25 -14.67 23.38
C ILE A 149 0.84 -14.20 24.72
N LYS A 150 0.40 -14.79 25.84
CA LYS A 150 0.90 -14.45 27.18
C LYS A 150 2.37 -14.82 27.39
N ALA A 151 2.85 -15.90 26.77
CA ALA A 151 4.23 -16.33 26.85
C ALA A 151 5.17 -15.57 25.91
N MET A 152 4.63 -14.84 24.94
CA MET A 152 5.40 -14.07 23.97
C MET A 152 6.00 -12.83 24.65
N PRO A 153 7.30 -12.54 24.45
CA PRO A 153 7.88 -11.28 24.92
C PRO A 153 7.13 -10.08 24.35
N SER A 154 6.79 -9.12 25.22
CA SER A 154 5.95 -7.96 24.85
C SER A 154 6.50 -7.11 23.70
N ASN A 155 7.82 -7.15 23.48
CA ASN A 155 8.49 -6.43 22.42
C ASN A 155 8.67 -7.24 21.13
N MET A 156 8.41 -8.54 21.15
CA MET A 156 8.70 -9.42 20.00
C MET A 156 7.87 -9.04 18.78
N LEU A 157 6.57 -8.93 18.95
CA LEU A 157 5.65 -8.61 17.87
C LEU A 157 5.82 -7.17 17.40
N THR A 158 5.95 -6.23 18.34
CA THR A 158 6.23 -4.82 18.03
C THR A 158 7.53 -4.66 17.24
N SER A 159 8.59 -5.41 17.62
CA SER A 159 9.85 -5.37 16.89
C SER A 159 9.74 -5.98 15.49
N ALA A 160 9.01 -7.09 15.35
CA ALA A 160 8.79 -7.72 14.04
C ALA A 160 8.03 -6.78 13.09
N ILE A 161 7.02 -6.09 13.59
CA ILE A 161 6.23 -5.12 12.82
C ILE A 161 7.07 -3.91 12.46
N ALA A 162 7.81 -3.33 13.41
CA ALA A 162 8.71 -2.21 13.13
C ALA A 162 9.76 -2.57 12.07
N MET A 163 10.27 -3.80 12.09
CA MET A 163 11.16 -4.30 11.03
C MET A 163 10.45 -4.44 9.68
N TYR A 164 9.20 -4.88 9.66
CA TYR A 164 8.41 -4.99 8.44
C TYR A 164 8.06 -3.61 7.87
N GLU A 165 7.60 -2.70 8.70
CA GLU A 165 7.25 -1.33 8.30
C GLU A 165 8.48 -0.51 7.90
N SER A 166 9.63 -0.70 8.56
CA SER A 166 10.89 -0.04 8.22
C SER A 166 11.60 -0.65 7.02
N THR A 167 11.16 -1.84 6.57
CA THR A 167 11.70 -2.41 5.33
C THR A 167 11.14 -1.59 4.17
N PRO A 168 11.98 -0.83 3.43
CA PRO A 168 11.50 -0.05 2.29
C PRO A 168 10.72 -1.00 1.39
N GLY A 169 9.45 -0.71 1.18
CA GLY A 169 8.59 -1.56 0.35
C GLY A 169 9.34 -1.84 -0.95
N LYS A 170 9.38 -3.10 -1.38
CA LYS A 170 10.10 -3.49 -2.60
C LYS A 170 9.75 -2.51 -3.70
N VAL A 171 10.70 -1.66 -4.07
CA VAL A 171 10.50 -0.69 -5.15
C VAL A 171 10.23 -1.51 -6.40
N THR A 172 8.98 -1.66 -6.76
CA THR A 172 8.62 -2.31 -8.02
C THR A 172 9.11 -1.45 -9.16
N LEU A 173 9.55 -2.08 -10.27
CA LEU A 173 9.98 -1.35 -11.46
C LEU A 173 8.92 -0.32 -11.90
N ALA A 174 7.64 -0.68 -11.76
CA ALA A 174 6.52 0.21 -12.07
C ALA A 174 6.48 1.45 -11.16
N LYS A 175 6.69 1.29 -9.86
CA LYS A 175 6.75 2.40 -8.90
C LYS A 175 7.96 3.28 -9.19
N PHE A 176 9.15 2.67 -9.40
CA PHE A 176 10.36 3.43 -9.76
C PHE A 176 10.18 4.27 -11.02
N VAL A 177 9.58 3.69 -12.09
CA VAL A 177 9.31 4.41 -13.34
C VAL A 177 8.31 5.55 -13.11
N LYS A 178 7.24 5.32 -12.33
CA LYS A 178 6.23 6.34 -12.03
C LYS A 178 6.83 7.51 -11.23
N ASP A 179 7.61 7.21 -10.19
CA ASP A 179 8.20 8.21 -9.30
C ASP A 179 9.35 8.99 -9.96
N ASN A 180 10.01 8.40 -10.98
CA ASN A 180 11.13 9.00 -11.70
C ASN A 180 10.85 9.19 -13.20
N LEU A 181 9.59 9.43 -13.58
CA LEU A 181 9.15 9.46 -14.98
C LEU A 181 10.00 10.41 -15.86
N ALA A 182 10.31 11.60 -15.36
CA ALA A 182 11.12 12.59 -16.08
C ALA A 182 12.55 12.07 -16.37
N VAL A 183 13.18 11.41 -15.38
CA VAL A 183 14.53 10.83 -15.53
C VAL A 183 14.49 9.67 -16.52
N VAL A 184 13.49 8.79 -16.42
CA VAL A 184 13.35 7.65 -17.32
C VAL A 184 13.11 8.10 -18.76
N LEU A 185 12.29 9.12 -18.99
CA LEU A 185 12.08 9.71 -20.32
C LEU A 185 13.36 10.36 -20.87
N LEU A 186 14.10 11.06 -20.04
CA LEU A 186 15.36 11.67 -20.46
C LEU A 186 16.41 10.62 -20.84
N CYS A 187 16.57 9.56 -20.01
CA CYS A 187 17.48 8.45 -20.33
C CYS A 187 17.07 7.72 -21.61
N SER A 188 15.78 7.46 -21.81
CA SER A 188 15.29 6.81 -23.03
C SER A 188 15.52 7.67 -24.28
N ALA A 189 15.34 8.99 -24.19
CA ALA A 189 15.62 9.91 -25.30
C ALA A 189 17.13 9.92 -25.66
N VAL A 190 18.01 9.89 -24.68
CA VAL A 190 19.47 9.80 -24.91
C VAL A 190 19.83 8.49 -25.63
N VAL A 191 19.28 7.36 -25.18
CA VAL A 191 19.52 6.06 -25.83
C VAL A 191 19.02 6.05 -27.28
N ILE A 192 17.84 6.58 -27.54
CA ILE A 192 17.29 6.69 -28.90
C ILE A 192 18.19 7.57 -29.78
N MET A 193 18.67 8.71 -29.26
CA MET A 193 19.59 9.58 -29.97
C MET A 193 20.89 8.87 -30.36
N LEU A 194 21.49 8.10 -29.44
CA LEU A 194 22.71 7.33 -29.72
C LEU A 194 22.49 6.28 -30.81
N ILE A 195 21.33 5.60 -30.77
CA ILE A 195 20.97 4.63 -31.82
C ILE A 195 20.83 5.32 -33.16
N LEU A 196 20.17 6.46 -33.25
CA LEU A 196 20.02 7.23 -34.48
C LEU A 196 21.37 7.70 -35.04
N ILE A 197 22.26 8.20 -34.20
CA ILE A 197 23.62 8.59 -34.60
C ILE A 197 24.39 7.38 -35.17
N SER A 198 24.30 6.23 -34.51
CA SER A 198 24.89 4.98 -35.00
C SER A 198 24.37 4.57 -36.37
N ILE A 199 23.06 4.60 -36.56
CA ILE A 199 22.41 4.27 -37.83
C ILE A 199 22.84 5.23 -38.94
N LEU A 200 22.86 6.54 -38.67
CA LEU A 200 23.31 7.55 -39.62
C LEU A 200 24.79 7.37 -39.99
N GLY A 201 25.64 7.00 -39.02
CA GLY A 201 27.02 6.66 -39.25
C GLY A 201 27.23 5.45 -40.18
N LEU A 202 26.43 4.39 -39.97
CA LEU A 202 26.44 3.20 -40.81
C LEU A 202 25.95 3.49 -42.21
N LEU A 203 24.86 4.27 -42.36
CA LEU A 203 24.34 4.69 -43.66
C LEU A 203 25.32 5.53 -44.44
N LYS A 204 26.04 6.46 -43.77
CA LYS A 204 27.12 7.27 -44.39
C LYS A 204 28.27 6.40 -44.90
N LYS A 205 28.72 5.42 -44.12
CA LYS A 205 29.74 4.46 -44.53
C LYS A 205 29.29 3.60 -45.71
N ALA A 206 28.04 3.11 -45.69
CA ALA A 206 27.49 2.33 -46.79
C ALA A 206 27.44 3.14 -48.08
N ARG A 207 26.97 4.39 -48.05
CA ARG A 207 26.95 5.29 -49.21
C ARG A 207 28.35 5.60 -49.72
N GLN A 208 29.35 5.78 -48.88
CA GLN A 208 30.73 5.99 -49.28
C GLN A 208 31.32 4.75 -49.94
N ALA A 209 31.02 3.56 -49.40
CA ALA A 209 31.47 2.30 -50.05
C ALA A 209 30.83 2.07 -51.42
N GLU A 210 29.54 2.40 -51.57
CA GLU A 210 28.84 2.31 -52.83
C GLU A 210 29.39 3.29 -53.88
N ALA A 211 29.68 4.53 -53.48
CA ALA A 211 30.31 5.53 -54.33
C ALA A 211 31.72 5.12 -54.77
N ALA A 212 32.51 4.58 -53.85
CA ALA A 212 33.86 4.06 -54.19
C ALA A 212 33.79 2.86 -55.16
N ALA A 213 32.84 1.96 -54.95
CA ALA A 213 32.63 0.82 -55.85
C ALA A 213 32.19 1.25 -57.25
N LYS A 214 31.36 2.29 -57.38
CA LYS A 214 31.00 2.87 -58.70
C LYS A 214 32.19 3.52 -59.39
N GLN A 215 32.99 4.30 -58.67
CA GLN A 215 34.22 4.89 -59.26
C GLN A 215 35.17 3.83 -59.77
N ALA A 216 35.43 2.78 -58.99
CA ALA A 216 36.31 1.68 -59.45
C ALA A 216 35.73 0.92 -60.63
N ALA A 217 34.44 0.79 -60.77
CA ALA A 217 33.78 0.20 -61.95
C ALA A 217 33.92 1.08 -63.19
N ASP A 218 33.76 2.41 -63.04
CA ASP A 218 33.90 3.36 -64.17
C ASP A 218 35.36 3.46 -64.64
N GLU A 219 36.34 3.43 -63.74
CA GLU A 219 37.76 3.38 -64.11
C GLU A 219 38.14 2.10 -64.86
N THR A 220 37.55 0.95 -64.49
CA THR A 220 37.80 -0.32 -65.20
C THR A 220 37.16 -0.34 -66.58
N GLN A 221 36.05 0.37 -66.79
CA GLN A 221 35.42 0.49 -68.13
C GLN A 221 36.16 1.44 -69.05
N GLN A 222 36.92 2.42 -68.57
CA GLN A 222 37.74 3.34 -69.36
C GLN A 222 39.07 2.73 -69.81
N LEU A 223 39.50 1.64 -69.18
CA LEU A 223 40.79 0.97 -69.51
C LEU A 223 40.65 -0.22 -70.50
N ASN A 224 39.45 -0.56 -70.92
CA ASN A 224 39.13 -1.58 -71.92
C ASN A 224 38.62 -0.90 -73.18
#